data_6beb59e97a40adac177157973cca5e03
#
_entry.id   6beb59e97a40adac177157973cca5e03
#
_cell.length_a   1.000
_cell.length_b   1.000
_cell.length_c   1.000
_cell.angle_alpha   90.00
_cell.angle_beta   90.00
_cell.angle_gamma   90.00
#
_symmetry.space_group_name_H-M   'P 1'
#
loop_
_entity.id
_entity.type
_entity.pdbx_description
1 polymer ?
#
loop_
_entity_poly.entity_id
_entity_poly.type
_entity_poly.pdbx_seq_one_letter_code
_entity_poly.pdbx_strand_id
1 'polypeptide(L)'
;MDKRNRVIATILTILLTSTICYAKHLHKEKDYQKYWCDKHKGQMEVKLDDNARVDCVTDKYAVEVDFAPKWAECIGQAVYYAKKTKKKPACLLIMENGEDDNRFLYRLRYSVYQKKQIKGFKTFTIKPCELEGNCAKL
;
A
#
# COMPACT_ATOMS: atom_id res chain seq x y z
N MET A 1 26.04 19.52 40.49
CA MET A 1 25.88 19.38 39.02
C MET A 1 25.41 20.72 38.46
N ASP A 2 26.19 21.32 37.60
CA ASP A 2 25.95 22.65 37.05
C ASP A 2 24.65 22.66 36.24
N LYS A 3 23.91 23.79 36.26
CA LYS A 3 22.64 23.95 35.51
C LYS A 3 22.76 23.55 34.02
N ARG A 4 23.92 23.87 33.43
CA ARG A 4 24.25 23.52 32.05
C ARG A 4 24.28 21.99 31.81
N ASN A 5 24.88 21.25 32.76
CA ASN A 5 24.96 19.78 32.67
C ASN A 5 23.59 19.10 32.88
N ARG A 6 22.72 19.72 33.71
CA ARG A 6 21.32 19.23 33.84
C ARG A 6 20.51 19.40 32.55
N VAL A 7 20.64 20.54 31.87
CA VAL A 7 19.94 20.81 30.62
C VAL A 7 20.43 19.85 29.53
N ILE A 8 21.73 19.63 29.41
CA ILE A 8 22.29 18.68 28.43
C ILE A 8 21.83 17.26 28.72
N ALA A 9 21.82 16.81 29.97
CA ALA A 9 21.31 15.49 30.34
C ALA A 9 19.84 15.32 30.02
N THR A 10 19.00 16.35 30.25
CA THR A 10 17.58 16.32 29.95
C THR A 10 17.32 16.26 28.44
N ILE A 11 18.07 17.03 27.64
CA ILE A 11 17.95 17.01 26.16
C ILE A 11 18.40 15.64 25.62
N LEU A 12 19.48 15.08 26.16
CA LEU A 12 19.94 13.75 25.72
C LEU A 12 18.93 12.65 26.06
N THR A 13 18.25 12.72 27.20
CA THR A 13 17.21 11.78 27.59
C THR A 13 15.99 11.88 26.68
N ILE A 14 15.59 13.08 26.28
CA ILE A 14 14.46 13.30 25.36
C ILE A 14 14.79 12.77 23.97
N LEU A 15 16.03 12.91 23.50
CA LEU A 15 16.48 12.38 22.21
C LEU A 15 16.55 10.85 22.16
N LEU A 16 16.77 10.19 23.29
CA LEU A 16 16.81 8.71 23.37
C LEU A 16 15.42 8.05 23.47
N THR A 17 14.36 8.81 23.77
CA THR A 17 13.00 8.26 23.91
C THR A 17 12.16 8.29 22.65
N SER A 18 12.66 8.85 21.56
CA SER A 18 12.02 8.73 20.25
C SER A 18 12.30 7.35 19.62
N THR A 19 11.90 6.28 20.31
CA THR A 19 11.71 4.98 19.67
C THR A 19 10.58 5.14 18.67
N ILE A 20 10.94 5.38 17.42
CA ILE A 20 10.00 5.27 16.31
C ILE A 20 9.50 3.83 16.35
N CYS A 21 8.29 3.63 16.86
CA CYS A 21 7.60 2.35 16.76
C CYS A 21 7.26 2.16 15.28
N TYR A 22 8.22 1.63 14.51
CA TYR A 22 7.91 1.10 13.19
C TYR A 22 6.94 -0.06 13.41
N ALA A 23 5.69 0.13 13.06
CA ALA A 23 4.72 -0.96 13.00
C ALA A 23 5.31 -2.01 12.04
N LYS A 24 5.77 -3.13 12.60
CA LYS A 24 6.34 -4.21 11.82
C LYS A 24 5.21 -4.87 11.06
N HIS A 25 5.25 -4.80 9.73
CA HIS A 25 4.31 -5.52 8.89
C HIS A 25 4.42 -7.05 9.11
N LEU A 26 3.29 -7.74 9.00
CA LEU A 26 3.22 -9.20 9.18
C LEU A 26 3.98 -9.93 8.06
N HIS A 27 3.82 -9.46 6.83
CA HIS A 27 4.54 -9.94 5.65
C HIS A 27 5.10 -8.77 4.84
N LYS A 28 6.04 -9.04 3.96
CA LYS A 28 6.55 -8.03 3.03
C LYS A 28 5.49 -7.71 1.97
N GLU A 29 5.43 -6.45 1.53
CA GLU A 29 4.55 -6.01 0.44
C GLU A 29 4.67 -6.91 -0.79
N LYS A 30 5.91 -7.28 -1.13
CA LYS A 30 6.21 -8.17 -2.26
C LYS A 30 5.60 -9.57 -2.16
N ASP A 31 5.35 -10.08 -0.95
CA ASP A 31 4.72 -11.37 -0.76
C ASP A 31 3.23 -11.29 -1.14
N TYR A 32 2.55 -10.21 -0.74
CA TYR A 32 1.16 -9.92 -1.15
C TYR A 32 1.05 -9.68 -2.65
N GLN A 33 1.96 -8.86 -3.20
CA GLN A 33 2.05 -8.57 -4.62
C GLN A 33 2.17 -9.87 -5.44
N LYS A 34 3.12 -10.72 -5.07
CA LYS A 34 3.36 -12.00 -5.76
C LYS A 34 2.12 -12.90 -5.70
N TYR A 35 1.59 -13.14 -4.52
CA TYR A 35 0.41 -14.00 -4.34
C TYR A 35 -0.77 -13.52 -5.19
N TRP A 36 -1.09 -12.22 -5.12
CA TRP A 36 -2.22 -11.67 -5.86
C TRP A 36 -1.99 -11.69 -7.36
N CYS A 37 -0.80 -11.30 -7.80
CA CYS A 37 -0.46 -11.22 -9.22
C CYS A 37 -0.49 -12.61 -9.89
N ASP A 38 0.10 -13.62 -9.25
CA ASP A 38 0.08 -15.00 -9.73
C ASP A 38 -1.37 -15.54 -9.84
N LYS A 39 -2.18 -15.31 -8.81
CA LYS A 39 -3.59 -15.71 -8.78
C LYS A 39 -4.40 -15.09 -9.92
N HIS A 40 -4.04 -13.89 -10.36
CA HIS A 40 -4.69 -13.16 -11.45
C HIS A 40 -3.99 -13.30 -12.81
N LYS A 41 -3.00 -14.22 -12.91
CA LYS A 41 -2.22 -14.48 -14.12
C LYS A 41 -1.57 -13.20 -14.67
N GLY A 42 -1.13 -12.32 -13.78
CA GLY A 42 -0.47 -11.06 -14.11
C GLY A 42 1.04 -11.23 -14.25
N GLN A 43 1.67 -10.20 -14.80
CA GLN A 43 3.12 -10.07 -14.87
C GLN A 43 3.58 -9.07 -13.80
N MET A 44 4.51 -9.52 -12.94
CA MET A 44 5.08 -8.67 -11.89
C MET A 44 6.18 -7.75 -12.40
N GLU A 45 6.36 -6.62 -11.71
CA GLU A 45 7.53 -5.73 -11.86
C GLU A 45 7.76 -5.29 -13.32
N VAL A 46 6.68 -4.97 -14.04
CA VAL A 46 6.78 -4.55 -15.44
C VAL A 46 7.46 -3.20 -15.53
N LYS A 47 8.64 -3.17 -16.13
CA LYS A 47 9.44 -1.96 -16.31
C LYS A 47 8.88 -1.11 -17.43
N LEU A 48 8.69 0.19 -17.18
CA LEU A 48 8.28 1.18 -18.16
C LEU A 48 9.49 1.87 -18.82
N ASP A 49 9.21 2.66 -19.86
CA ASP A 49 10.19 3.41 -20.64
C ASP A 49 10.97 4.47 -19.84
N ASP A 50 10.39 4.98 -18.76
CA ASP A 50 10.97 5.95 -17.82
C ASP A 50 11.62 5.30 -16.58
N ASN A 51 11.82 3.99 -16.60
CA ASN A 51 12.34 3.15 -15.52
C ASN A 51 11.42 2.95 -14.31
N ALA A 52 10.21 3.52 -14.27
CA ALA A 52 9.21 3.15 -13.29
C ALA A 52 8.81 1.68 -13.44
N ARG A 53 8.28 1.08 -12.38
CA ARG A 53 7.87 -0.34 -12.37
C ARG A 53 6.43 -0.44 -11.91
N VAL A 54 5.64 -1.17 -12.68
CA VAL A 54 4.26 -1.51 -12.32
C VAL A 54 4.30 -2.80 -11.52
N ASP A 55 3.71 -2.81 -10.33
CA ASP A 55 3.75 -3.98 -9.45
C ASP A 55 3.13 -5.22 -10.08
N CYS A 56 1.97 -5.07 -10.72
CA CYS A 56 1.35 -6.16 -11.44
C CYS A 56 0.55 -5.65 -12.66
N VAL A 57 0.81 -6.22 -13.82
CA VAL A 57 0.02 -5.97 -15.04
C VAL A 57 -0.75 -7.22 -15.40
N THR A 58 -2.07 -7.12 -15.39
CA THR A 58 -2.99 -8.17 -15.86
C THR A 58 -3.49 -7.86 -17.28
N ASP A 59 -4.31 -8.73 -17.85
CA ASP A 59 -4.94 -8.43 -19.15
C ASP A 59 -5.73 -7.13 -19.12
N LYS A 60 -6.33 -6.77 -18.00
CA LYS A 60 -7.24 -5.64 -17.85
C LYS A 60 -6.71 -4.45 -17.08
N TYR A 61 -5.85 -4.68 -16.10
CA TYR A 61 -5.44 -3.67 -15.12
C TYR A 61 -3.93 -3.50 -15.04
N ALA A 62 -3.49 -2.26 -14.82
CA ALA A 62 -2.22 -1.93 -14.20
C ALA A 62 -2.49 -1.70 -12.71
N VAL A 63 -1.87 -2.51 -11.87
CA VAL A 63 -2.17 -2.60 -10.44
C VAL A 63 -0.98 -2.10 -9.65
N GLU A 64 -1.23 -1.14 -8.78
CA GLU A 64 -0.31 -0.74 -7.71
C GLU A 64 -0.70 -1.44 -6.43
N VAL A 65 0.29 -1.92 -5.68
CA VAL A 65 0.11 -2.66 -4.43
C VAL A 65 0.70 -1.82 -3.30
N ASP A 66 -0.10 -1.51 -2.30
CA ASP A 66 0.34 -0.71 -1.17
C ASP A 66 -0.35 -1.13 0.13
N PHE A 67 0.31 -0.93 1.26
CA PHE A 67 -0.36 -1.02 2.55
C PHE A 67 -1.45 0.05 2.67
N ALA A 68 -2.55 -0.29 3.32
CA ALA A 68 -3.74 0.56 3.39
C ALA A 68 -3.48 2.03 3.77
N PRO A 69 -2.56 2.39 4.68
CA PRO A 69 -2.23 3.79 4.98
C PRO A 69 -1.73 4.61 3.79
N LYS A 70 -1.15 3.97 2.78
CA LYS A 70 -0.62 4.62 1.56
C LYS A 70 -1.66 4.73 0.43
N TRP A 71 -2.93 4.63 0.73
CA TRP A 71 -4.04 4.64 -0.23
C TRP A 71 -4.01 5.79 -1.25
N ALA A 72 -3.55 6.99 -0.85
CA ALA A 72 -3.50 8.15 -1.73
C ALA A 72 -2.35 8.05 -2.75
N GLU A 73 -1.21 7.53 -2.33
CA GLU A 73 -0.04 7.24 -3.17
C GLU A 73 -0.39 6.18 -4.22
N CYS A 74 -1.05 5.11 -3.79
CA CYS A 74 -1.55 4.05 -4.67
C CYS A 74 -2.41 4.60 -5.82
N ILE A 75 -3.31 5.55 -5.57
CA ILE A 75 -4.14 6.16 -6.62
C ILE A 75 -3.28 6.83 -7.68
N GLY A 76 -2.31 7.66 -7.25
CA GLY A 76 -1.45 8.42 -8.15
C GLY A 76 -0.65 7.50 -9.07
N GLN A 77 -0.01 6.48 -8.51
CA GLN A 77 0.80 5.52 -9.25
C GLN A 77 -0.07 4.67 -10.18
N ALA A 78 -1.18 4.13 -9.70
CA ALA A 78 -2.10 3.33 -10.52
C ALA A 78 -2.60 4.09 -11.76
N VAL A 79 -2.95 5.36 -11.62
CA VAL A 79 -3.41 6.20 -12.74
C VAL A 79 -2.29 6.42 -13.75
N TYR A 80 -1.07 6.71 -13.27
CA TYR A 80 0.09 6.89 -14.11
C TYR A 80 0.41 5.61 -14.90
N TYR A 81 0.48 4.48 -14.22
CA TYR A 81 0.77 3.18 -14.83
C TYR A 81 -0.30 2.75 -15.85
N ALA A 82 -1.56 3.01 -15.55
CA ALA A 82 -2.65 2.73 -16.48
C ALA A 82 -2.51 3.48 -17.80
N LYS A 83 -2.07 4.75 -17.75
CA LYS A 83 -1.79 5.55 -18.94
C LYS A 83 -0.65 4.96 -19.76
N LYS A 84 0.46 4.59 -19.10
CA LYS A 84 1.65 4.05 -19.76
C LYS A 84 1.41 2.68 -20.38
N THR A 85 0.65 1.83 -19.72
CA THR A 85 0.37 0.46 -20.15
C THR A 85 -0.87 0.32 -21.04
N LYS A 86 -1.66 1.39 -21.21
CA LYS A 86 -2.99 1.39 -21.88
C LYS A 86 -3.98 0.41 -21.22
N LYS A 87 -3.82 0.17 -19.92
CA LYS A 87 -4.70 -0.65 -19.10
C LYS A 87 -5.62 0.23 -18.24
N LYS A 88 -6.51 -0.40 -17.47
CA LYS A 88 -7.33 0.31 -16.48
C LYS A 88 -6.55 0.44 -15.17
N PRO A 89 -6.68 1.56 -14.44
CA PRO A 89 -6.00 1.73 -13.15
C PRO A 89 -6.63 0.85 -12.08
N ALA A 90 -5.78 0.29 -11.22
CA ALA A 90 -6.25 -0.44 -10.05
C ALA A 90 -5.28 -0.30 -8.87
N CYS A 91 -5.84 -0.28 -7.66
CA CYS A 91 -5.11 -0.42 -6.41
C CYS A 91 -5.45 -1.74 -5.73
N LEU A 92 -4.42 -2.42 -5.24
CA LEU A 92 -4.54 -3.52 -4.28
C LEU A 92 -4.08 -3.02 -2.92
N LEU A 93 -5.00 -2.82 -1.97
CA LEU A 93 -4.66 -2.42 -0.61
C LEU A 93 -4.44 -3.64 0.29
N ILE A 94 -3.29 -3.67 0.95
CA ILE A 94 -2.94 -4.67 1.96
C ILE A 94 -3.55 -4.23 3.30
N MET A 95 -4.44 -5.06 3.85
CA MET A 95 -5.27 -4.79 5.02
C MET A 95 -4.77 -5.62 6.22
N GLU A 96 -3.65 -5.21 6.84
CA GLU A 96 -3.05 -5.95 7.97
C GLU A 96 -3.70 -5.65 9.33
N ASN A 97 -4.31 -4.46 9.49
CA ASN A 97 -4.82 -4.01 10.78
C ASN A 97 -6.36 -4.17 10.91
N GLY A 98 -6.94 -5.11 10.18
CA GLY A 98 -8.36 -5.44 10.28
C GLY A 98 -9.27 -4.23 10.00
N GLU A 99 -10.15 -3.89 10.97
CA GLU A 99 -11.12 -2.82 10.81
C GLU A 99 -10.50 -1.42 10.78
N ASP A 100 -9.33 -1.23 11.41
CA ASP A 100 -8.63 0.07 11.41
C ASP A 100 -8.23 0.51 9.99
N ASP A 101 -7.97 -0.45 9.10
CA ASP A 101 -7.62 -0.17 7.72
C ASP A 101 -8.84 0.19 6.86
N ASN A 102 -10.07 -0.10 7.30
CA ASN A 102 -11.28 0.22 6.56
C ASN A 102 -11.44 1.72 6.28
N ARG A 103 -10.94 2.59 7.17
CA ARG A 103 -10.93 4.04 6.94
C ARG A 103 -10.15 4.44 5.70
N PHE A 104 -9.04 3.76 5.41
CA PHE A 104 -8.20 4.04 4.23
C PHE A 104 -8.86 3.51 2.96
N LEU A 105 -9.43 2.31 3.01
CA LEU A 105 -10.22 1.76 1.92
C LEU A 105 -11.42 2.66 1.58
N TYR A 106 -12.12 3.19 2.59
CA TYR A 106 -13.20 4.15 2.40
C TYR A 106 -12.70 5.43 1.69
N ARG A 107 -11.58 6.02 2.16
CA ARG A 107 -11.00 7.23 1.55
C ARG A 107 -10.62 7.00 0.10
N LEU A 108 -9.97 5.87 -0.21
CA LEU A 108 -9.63 5.50 -1.58
C LEU A 108 -10.89 5.42 -2.44
N ARG A 109 -11.88 4.63 -2.03
CA ARG A 109 -13.14 4.47 -2.77
C ARG A 109 -13.88 5.78 -2.96
N TYR A 110 -13.95 6.60 -1.93
CA TYR A 110 -14.55 7.92 -2.00
C TYR A 110 -13.87 8.79 -3.05
N SER A 111 -12.54 8.80 -3.09
CA SER A 111 -11.75 9.61 -4.03
C SER A 111 -11.89 9.18 -5.47
N VAL A 112 -12.03 7.88 -5.76
CA VAL A 112 -12.00 7.37 -7.15
C VAL A 112 -13.38 7.13 -7.74
N TYR A 113 -14.41 6.86 -6.91
CA TYR A 113 -15.76 6.50 -7.41
C TYR A 113 -16.76 7.65 -7.38
N GLN A 114 -16.52 8.69 -6.57
CA GLN A 114 -17.42 9.85 -6.53
C GLN A 114 -17.41 10.55 -7.91
N LYS A 115 -18.62 10.75 -8.47
CA LYS A 115 -18.83 11.41 -9.76
C LYS A 115 -18.01 10.80 -10.93
N LYS A 116 -17.63 9.52 -10.84
CA LYS A 116 -16.83 8.83 -11.87
C LYS A 116 -15.49 9.55 -12.16
N GLN A 117 -14.85 10.09 -11.14
CA GLN A 117 -13.64 10.91 -11.30
C GLN A 117 -12.52 10.19 -12.05
N ILE A 118 -12.35 8.88 -11.81
CA ILE A 118 -11.35 8.09 -12.54
C ILE A 118 -12.03 6.91 -13.24
N LYS A 119 -12.20 7.06 -14.56
CA LYS A 119 -12.90 6.07 -15.37
C LYS A 119 -12.23 4.69 -15.32
N GLY A 120 -13.00 3.69 -14.93
CA GLY A 120 -12.55 2.29 -14.95
C GLY A 120 -11.62 1.90 -13.80
N PHE A 121 -11.43 2.78 -12.80
CA PHE A 121 -10.65 2.46 -11.61
C PHE A 121 -11.23 1.25 -10.87
N LYS A 122 -10.36 0.35 -10.39
CA LYS A 122 -10.73 -0.80 -9.59
C LYS A 122 -9.97 -0.82 -8.28
N THR A 123 -10.67 -1.16 -7.21
CA THR A 123 -10.07 -1.36 -5.88
C THR A 123 -10.17 -2.83 -5.52
N PHE A 124 -9.03 -3.40 -5.16
CA PHE A 124 -8.89 -4.74 -4.59
C PHE A 124 -8.38 -4.61 -3.16
N THR A 125 -8.57 -5.63 -2.36
CA THR A 125 -8.00 -5.76 -1.02
C THR A 125 -7.41 -7.14 -0.84
N ILE A 126 -6.40 -7.25 0.01
CA ILE A 126 -5.79 -8.51 0.40
C ILE A 126 -5.49 -8.49 1.90
N LYS A 127 -5.72 -9.62 2.57
CA LYS A 127 -5.48 -9.79 4.01
C LYS A 127 -4.36 -10.81 4.25
N PRO A 128 -3.65 -10.74 5.39
CA PRO A 128 -2.61 -11.71 5.73
C PRO A 128 -3.08 -13.17 5.64
N CYS A 129 -4.27 -13.44 6.13
CA CYS A 129 -4.84 -14.80 6.12
C CYS A 129 -4.96 -15.42 4.71
N GLU A 130 -5.02 -14.61 3.66
CA GLU A 130 -5.05 -15.13 2.29
C GLU A 130 -3.71 -15.72 1.86
N LEU A 131 -2.60 -15.11 2.30
CA LEU A 131 -1.26 -15.65 2.08
C LEU A 131 -1.05 -16.93 2.89
N GLU A 132 -1.58 -16.96 4.11
CA GLU A 132 -1.42 -18.06 5.06
C GLU A 132 -2.39 -19.23 4.78
N GLY A 133 -3.38 -19.02 3.90
CA GLY A 133 -4.39 -20.04 3.56
C GLY A 133 -5.37 -20.36 4.72
N ASN A 134 -5.47 -19.47 5.70
CA ASN A 134 -6.23 -19.68 6.94
C ASN A 134 -7.37 -18.69 7.15
N CYS A 135 -7.80 -17.97 6.11
CA CYS A 135 -8.99 -17.13 6.23
C CYS A 135 -10.18 -17.98 6.63
N ALA A 136 -10.73 -17.72 7.82
CA ALA A 136 -12.01 -18.30 8.21
C ALA A 136 -13.06 -17.92 7.15
N LYS A 137 -13.79 -18.91 6.67
CA LYS A 137 -14.97 -18.65 5.84
C LYS A 137 -16.00 -17.99 6.76
N LEU A 138 -16.10 -16.67 6.68
CA LEU A 138 -17.20 -15.92 7.28
C LEU A 138 -18.47 -16.15 6.49
#